data_10898067d653689dfc5603f4befee557
#
_entry.id   10898067d653689dfc5603f4befee557
#
_cell.length_a   1.000
_cell.length_b   1.000
_cell.length_c   1.000
_cell.angle_alpha   90.00
_cell.angle_beta   90.00
_cell.angle_gamma   90.00
#
_symmetry.space_group_name_H-M   'P 1'
#
loop_
_entity.id
_entity.type
_entity.pdbx_description
1 polymer ?
#
loop_
_entity_poly.entity_id
_entity_poly.type
_entity_poly.pdbx_seq_one_letter_code
_entity_poly.pdbx_strand_id
1 'polypeptide(L)'
;MTDQEKTIVEEKVKSAIQQIRPYLQQDGGDVEYVDMTSEGVVMVRLQGHCGSCPHAMMTLKQGIETSIKRVIPEVKSVERVL
;
A
#
# COMPACT_ATOMS: atom_id res chain seq x y z
N MET A 1 -0.44 16.34 8.52
CA MET A 1 -1.87 16.53 8.19
C MET A 1 -2.73 16.47 9.43
N THR A 2 -3.88 17.11 9.41
CA THR A 2 -4.82 17.08 10.54
C THR A 2 -5.48 15.69 10.64
N ASP A 3 -6.14 15.43 11.77
CA ASP A 3 -6.84 14.16 11.96
C ASP A 3 -7.93 13.95 10.90
N GLN A 4 -8.64 15.01 10.53
CA GLN A 4 -9.66 14.94 9.49
C GLN A 4 -9.06 14.65 8.13
N GLU A 5 -7.98 15.33 7.80
CA GLU A 5 -7.26 15.07 6.54
C GLU A 5 -6.74 13.65 6.50
N LYS A 6 -6.18 13.18 7.61
CA LYS A 6 -5.67 11.82 7.70
C LYS A 6 -6.78 10.81 7.44
N THR A 7 -7.96 11.00 8.05
CA THR A 7 -9.09 10.10 7.85
C THR A 7 -9.50 10.06 6.38
N ILE A 8 -9.59 11.22 5.73
CA ILE A 8 -9.95 11.30 4.32
C ILE A 8 -8.93 10.58 3.45
N VAL A 9 -7.64 10.81 3.70
CA VAL A 9 -6.57 10.18 2.95
C VAL A 9 -6.57 8.68 3.18
N GLU A 10 -6.78 8.24 4.42
CA GLU A 10 -6.85 6.81 4.73
C GLU A 10 -7.97 6.12 3.96
N GLU A 11 -9.13 6.75 3.85
CA GLU A 11 -10.23 6.18 3.08
C GLU A 11 -9.87 6.02 1.61
N LYS A 12 -9.20 7.03 1.04
CA LYS A 12 -8.72 6.95 -0.34
C LYS A 12 -7.70 5.84 -0.51
N VAL A 13 -6.78 5.70 0.44
CA VAL A 13 -5.74 4.67 0.41
C VAL A 13 -6.37 3.28 0.47
N LYS A 14 -7.32 3.08 1.37
CA LYS A 14 -8.02 1.80 1.50
C LYS A 14 -8.73 1.43 0.20
N SER A 15 -9.38 2.41 -0.43
CA SER A 15 -10.06 2.20 -1.70
C SER A 15 -9.06 1.82 -2.81
N ALA A 16 -7.94 2.53 -2.87
CA ALA A 16 -6.90 2.24 -3.86
C ALA A 16 -6.33 0.83 -3.67
N ILE A 17 -6.11 0.43 -2.42
CA ILE A 17 -5.60 -0.91 -2.11
C ILE A 17 -6.61 -1.97 -2.55
N GLN A 18 -7.90 -1.77 -2.32
CA GLN A 18 -8.93 -2.69 -2.77
C GLN A 18 -8.93 -2.86 -4.28
N GLN A 19 -8.62 -1.80 -5.03
CA GLN A 19 -8.54 -1.87 -6.48
C GLN A 19 -7.29 -2.61 -6.97
N ILE A 20 -6.22 -2.58 -6.20
CA ILE A 20 -4.96 -3.24 -6.55
C ILE A 20 -5.02 -4.74 -6.23
N ARG A 21 -5.73 -5.12 -5.17
CA ARG A 21 -5.72 -6.50 -4.67
C ARG A 21 -6.02 -7.55 -5.73
N PRO A 22 -7.04 -7.39 -6.62
CA PRO A 22 -7.32 -8.42 -7.61
C PRO A 22 -6.13 -8.72 -8.52
N TYR A 23 -5.35 -7.71 -8.87
CA TYR A 23 -4.17 -7.91 -9.72
C TYR A 23 -3.11 -8.73 -9.01
N LEU A 24 -2.91 -8.49 -7.72
CA LEU A 24 -1.95 -9.25 -6.93
C LEU A 24 -2.44 -10.67 -6.68
N GLN A 25 -3.73 -10.83 -6.46
CA GLN A 25 -4.32 -12.15 -6.20
C GLN A 25 -4.20 -13.06 -7.42
N GLN A 26 -4.24 -12.51 -8.62
CA GLN A 26 -4.02 -13.29 -9.84
C GLN A 26 -2.64 -13.92 -9.88
N ASP A 27 -1.66 -13.26 -9.28
CA ASP A 27 -0.28 -13.76 -9.21
C ASP A 27 0.00 -14.53 -7.92
N GLY A 28 -1.05 -14.82 -7.14
CA GLY A 28 -0.90 -15.55 -5.89
C GLY A 28 -0.51 -14.70 -4.71
N GLY A 29 -0.54 -13.38 -4.85
CA GLY A 29 -0.20 -12.45 -3.77
C GLY A 29 -1.41 -11.68 -3.27
N ASP A 30 -1.17 -10.81 -2.31
CA ASP A 30 -2.18 -9.88 -1.79
C ASP A 30 -1.50 -8.74 -1.06
N VAL A 31 -2.27 -7.70 -0.78
CA VAL A 31 -1.82 -6.56 0.02
C VAL A 31 -2.91 -6.22 1.03
N GLU A 32 -2.49 -5.94 2.26
CA GLU A 32 -3.40 -5.58 3.34
C GLU A 32 -3.00 -4.22 3.89
N TYR A 33 -3.98 -3.33 4.04
CA TYR A 33 -3.75 -2.06 4.71
C TYR A 33 -3.59 -2.31 6.20
N VAL A 34 -2.51 -1.76 6.78
CA VAL A 34 -2.24 -1.90 8.21
C VAL A 34 -2.51 -0.58 8.91
N ASP A 35 -1.84 0.49 8.50
CA ASP A 35 -1.99 1.80 9.14
C ASP A 35 -1.39 2.88 8.25
N MET A 36 -1.58 4.13 8.65
CA MET A 36 -0.97 5.27 7.99
C MET A 36 -0.58 6.29 9.06
N THR A 37 0.62 6.85 8.93
CA THR A 37 1.07 7.89 9.85
C THR A 37 0.50 9.25 9.44
N SER A 38 0.53 10.20 10.36
CA SER A 38 0.11 11.56 10.08
C SER A 38 1.02 12.27 9.07
N GLU A 39 2.18 11.68 8.78
CA GLU A 39 3.12 12.22 7.80
C GLU A 39 2.81 11.73 6.38
N GLY A 40 1.88 10.80 6.24
CA GLY A 40 1.52 10.26 4.93
C GLY A 40 2.25 8.99 4.57
N VAL A 41 2.85 8.31 5.54
CA VAL A 41 3.48 7.00 5.31
C VAL A 41 2.44 5.91 5.50
N VAL A 42 2.18 5.17 4.44
CA VAL A 42 1.20 4.06 4.46
C VAL A 42 1.94 2.77 4.78
N MET A 43 1.43 2.04 5.76
CA MET A 43 2.00 0.75 6.13
C MET A 43 1.08 -0.36 5.65
N VAL A 44 1.66 -1.30 4.92
CA VAL A 44 0.94 -2.42 4.34
C VAL A 44 1.65 -3.73 4.66
N ARG A 45 0.88 -4.81 4.65
CA ARG A 45 1.42 -6.16 4.77
C ARG A 45 1.26 -6.85 3.43
N LEU A 46 2.37 -7.28 2.86
CA LEU A 46 2.36 -8.01 1.59
C LEU A 46 2.34 -9.50 1.87
N GLN A 47 1.48 -10.23 1.15
CA GLN A 47 1.30 -11.67 1.32
C GLN A 47 1.43 -12.33 -0.03
N GLY A 48 1.81 -13.60 -0.04
CA GLY A 48 1.85 -14.38 -1.25
C GLY A 48 3.02 -15.35 -1.29
N HIS A 49 3.00 -16.18 -2.32
CA HIS A 49 4.03 -17.20 -2.52
C HIS A 49 5.40 -16.62 -2.85
N CYS A 50 5.47 -15.35 -3.21
CA CYS A 50 6.73 -14.68 -3.49
C CYS A 50 7.39 -14.14 -2.22
N GLY A 51 6.85 -14.45 -1.06
CA GLY A 51 7.38 -13.98 0.21
C GLY A 51 8.79 -14.45 0.52
N SER A 52 9.24 -15.51 -0.14
CA SER A 52 10.60 -16.01 0.01
C SER A 52 11.60 -15.28 -0.90
N CYS A 53 11.13 -14.39 -1.76
CA CYS A 53 11.99 -13.66 -2.69
C CYS A 53 11.98 -12.18 -2.33
N PRO A 54 13.00 -11.69 -1.57
CA PRO A 54 13.01 -10.29 -1.11
C PRO A 54 12.98 -9.29 -2.26
N HIS A 55 13.60 -9.65 -3.38
CA HIS A 55 13.68 -8.78 -4.55
C HIS A 55 12.28 -8.53 -5.15
N ALA A 56 11.49 -9.58 -5.27
CA ALA A 56 10.11 -9.46 -5.77
C ALA A 56 9.25 -8.63 -4.83
N MET A 57 9.45 -8.76 -3.53
CA MET A 57 8.72 -7.97 -2.54
C MET A 57 9.05 -6.48 -2.64
N MET A 58 10.30 -6.14 -2.87
CA MET A 58 10.69 -4.74 -3.06
C MET A 58 10.07 -4.16 -4.32
N THR A 59 10.08 -4.89 -5.41
CA THR A 59 9.47 -4.46 -6.67
C THR A 59 7.97 -4.26 -6.50
N LEU A 60 7.31 -5.16 -5.80
CA LEU A 60 5.89 -5.08 -5.52
C LEU A 60 5.57 -3.86 -4.68
N LYS A 61 6.34 -3.62 -3.63
CA LYS A 61 6.17 -2.46 -2.77
C LYS A 61 6.30 -1.17 -3.58
N GLN A 62 7.32 -1.08 -4.44
CA GLN A 62 7.52 0.11 -5.26
C GLN A 62 6.38 0.34 -6.24
N GLY A 63 5.86 -0.73 -6.83
CA GLY A 63 4.72 -0.66 -7.73
C GLY A 63 3.47 -0.15 -7.02
N ILE A 64 3.21 -0.66 -5.84
CA ILE A 64 2.08 -0.22 -5.02
C ILE A 64 2.25 1.25 -4.63
N GLU A 65 3.44 1.63 -4.18
CA GLU A 65 3.73 3.00 -3.80
C GLU A 65 3.51 3.96 -4.97
N THR A 66 4.02 3.63 -6.14
CA THR A 66 3.86 4.46 -7.33
C THR A 66 2.38 4.62 -7.69
N SER A 67 1.63 3.52 -7.65
CA SER A 67 0.20 3.54 -7.97
C SER A 67 -0.59 4.41 -7.00
N ILE A 68 -0.31 4.25 -5.70
CA ILE A 68 -1.02 5.01 -4.67
C ILE A 68 -0.66 6.48 -4.74
N LYS A 69 0.62 6.81 -4.89
CA LYS A 69 1.07 8.21 -4.94
C LYS A 69 0.53 8.94 -6.16
N ARG A 70 0.33 8.22 -7.26
CA ARG A 70 -0.24 8.81 -8.48
C ARG A 70 -1.67 9.28 -8.27
N VAL A 71 -2.45 8.50 -7.53
CA VAL A 71 -3.87 8.79 -7.27
C VAL A 71 -4.02 9.69 -6.05
N ILE A 72 -3.15 9.51 -5.06
CA ILE A 72 -3.24 10.20 -3.77
C ILE A 72 -1.91 10.90 -3.51
N PRO A 73 -1.75 12.15 -3.99
CA PRO A 73 -0.46 12.85 -3.82
C PRO A 73 -0.09 13.14 -2.38
N GLU A 74 -1.04 13.06 -1.46
CA GLU A 74 -0.78 13.25 -0.03
C GLU A 74 0.03 12.12 0.57
N VAL A 75 0.05 10.94 -0.07
CA VAL A 75 0.85 9.81 0.40
C VAL A 75 2.32 10.07 0.08
N LYS A 76 3.16 9.98 1.09
CA LYS A 76 4.57 10.25 0.98
C LYS A 76 5.36 9.01 0.56
N SER A 77 5.02 7.88 1.18
CA SER A 77 5.66 6.61 0.88
C SER A 77 4.77 5.47 1.34
N VAL A 78 5.11 4.27 0.88
CA VAL A 78 4.46 3.04 1.32
C VAL A 78 5.54 2.15 1.90
N GLU A 79 5.32 1.66 3.11
CA GLU A 79 6.27 0.80 3.80
C GLU A 79 5.64 -0.56 4.08
N ARG A 80 6.44 -1.59 3.93
CA ARG A 80 6.02 -2.96 4.22
C ARG A 80 6.26 -3.26 5.69
N VAL A 81 5.24 -3.84 6.35
CA VAL A 81 5.40 -4.37 7.71
C VAL A 81 5.28 -5.89 7.67
N LEU A 82 5.87 -6.54 8.65
CA LEU A 82 5.87 -8.00 8.73
C LEU A 82 4.66 -8.54 9.48
#